data_68b3833705821b6b32c477c6be76a51b
#
_entry.id   68b3833705821b6b32c477c6be76a51b
#
_cell.length_a   1.000
_cell.length_b   1.000
_cell.length_c   1.000
_cell.angle_alpha   90.00
_cell.angle_beta   90.00
_cell.angle_gamma   90.00
#
_symmetry.space_group_name_H-M   'P 1'
#
loop_
_entity.id
_entity.type
_entity.pdbx_description
1 polymer ?
#
loop_
_entity_poly.entity_id
_entity_poly.type
_entity_poly.pdbx_seq_one_letter_code
_entity_poly.pdbx_strand_id
1 'polypeptide(L)'
;MRRSTMQRNVADFGMDTISLAGPLEAKLAAVKAAGFGQIMLAARDIVGHPAGIEAAVHAVRNSGLRVTGFQVLRDFEGLSGHLHSYKVDIAKQMILMARDLGAPVLLACSSTSSHATADADAIARDLRKLALLALPHGIRVAFEGLSWGRHINEVHQAWAAVEQADCPNLGLAIDSYHQFATSTPLSAL
;
A
#
# COMPACT_ATOMS: atom_id res chain seq x y z
N MET A 1 8.15 2.21 38.70
CA MET A 1 7.61 1.84 37.35
C MET A 1 8.79 1.33 36.51
N ARG A 2 8.95 0.01 36.34
CA ARG A 2 10.01 -0.55 35.48
C ARG A 2 9.61 -0.31 34.02
N ARG A 3 10.39 0.50 33.30
CA ARG A 3 10.28 0.58 31.85
C ARG A 3 10.67 -0.79 31.28
N SER A 4 9.70 -1.55 30.77
CA SER A 4 9.98 -2.72 29.98
C SER A 4 10.76 -2.25 28.75
N THR A 5 12.03 -2.60 28.67
CA THR A 5 12.80 -2.47 27.44
C THR A 5 12.22 -3.49 26.47
N MET A 6 11.36 -3.04 25.56
CA MET A 6 10.87 -3.84 24.45
C MET A 6 12.10 -4.28 23.63
N GLN A 7 12.46 -5.55 23.74
CA GLN A 7 13.57 -6.13 23.00
C GLN A 7 13.15 -6.11 21.50
N ARG A 8 13.79 -5.26 20.72
CA ARG A 8 13.51 -5.14 19.27
C ARG A 8 14.06 -6.39 18.58
N ASN A 9 13.18 -7.16 17.96
CA ASN A 9 13.56 -8.30 17.15
C ASN A 9 13.50 -7.90 15.67
N VAL A 10 14.56 -8.16 14.90
CA VAL A 10 14.59 -7.88 13.46
C VAL A 10 13.46 -8.62 12.72
N ALA A 11 13.01 -9.77 13.23
CA ALA A 11 11.88 -10.50 12.69
C ALA A 11 10.53 -9.73 12.78
N ASP A 12 10.43 -8.70 13.63
CA ASP A 12 9.24 -7.86 13.75
C ASP A 12 9.18 -6.78 12.65
N PHE A 13 10.29 -6.57 11.94
CA PHE A 13 10.39 -5.61 10.84
C PHE A 13 10.27 -6.32 9.51
N GLY A 14 9.74 -5.62 8.52
CA GLY A 14 9.67 -6.05 7.12
C GLY A 14 10.53 -5.17 6.23
N MET A 15 10.92 -5.72 5.11
CA MET A 15 11.51 -4.96 4.01
C MET A 15 10.50 -4.78 2.90
N ASP A 16 10.71 -3.75 2.10
CA ASP A 16 9.92 -3.47 0.93
C ASP A 16 10.74 -3.73 -0.34
N THR A 17 10.19 -4.51 -1.29
CA THR A 17 10.89 -4.82 -2.54
C THR A 17 11.15 -3.59 -3.40
N ILE A 18 10.40 -2.50 -3.20
CA ILE A 18 10.61 -1.24 -3.94
C ILE A 18 11.97 -0.61 -3.61
N SER A 19 12.47 -0.84 -2.39
CA SER A 19 13.75 -0.33 -1.89
C SER A 19 14.95 -1.17 -2.32
N LEU A 20 14.71 -2.32 -2.95
CA LEU A 20 15.76 -3.28 -3.30
C LEU A 20 15.99 -3.31 -4.82
N ALA A 21 17.24 -3.58 -5.20
CA ALA A 21 17.63 -3.77 -6.59
C ALA A 21 17.68 -5.26 -6.98
N GLY A 22 17.61 -5.53 -8.29
CA GLY A 22 17.71 -6.87 -8.85
C GLY A 22 16.36 -7.56 -9.11
N PRO A 23 16.38 -8.81 -9.59
CA PRO A 23 15.19 -9.62 -9.81
C PRO A 23 14.54 -10.05 -8.50
N LEU A 24 13.26 -10.44 -8.56
CA LEU A 24 12.44 -10.75 -7.40
C LEU A 24 13.10 -11.78 -6.47
N GLU A 25 13.60 -12.88 -6.99
CA GLU A 25 14.23 -13.95 -6.21
C GLU A 25 15.47 -13.47 -5.45
N ALA A 26 16.28 -12.60 -6.08
CA ALA A 26 17.44 -12.00 -5.43
C ALA A 26 17.04 -11.08 -4.28
N LYS A 27 15.96 -10.29 -4.46
CA LYS A 27 15.40 -9.45 -3.39
C LYS A 27 14.90 -10.28 -2.22
N LEU A 28 14.12 -11.35 -2.48
CA LEU A 28 13.61 -12.25 -1.45
C LEU A 28 14.76 -12.94 -0.68
N ALA A 29 15.78 -13.40 -1.39
CA ALA A 29 16.97 -14.00 -0.78
C ALA A 29 17.75 -13.00 0.09
N ALA A 30 17.93 -11.77 -0.37
CA ALA A 30 18.62 -10.72 0.37
C ALA A 30 17.88 -10.33 1.65
N VAL A 31 16.55 -10.19 1.61
CA VAL A 31 15.70 -9.92 2.78
C VAL A 31 15.89 -11.00 3.84
N LYS A 32 15.84 -12.26 3.41
CA LYS A 32 16.01 -13.41 4.29
C LYS A 32 17.42 -13.50 4.89
N ALA A 33 18.44 -13.27 4.07
CA ALA A 33 19.85 -13.28 4.51
C ALA A 33 20.15 -12.16 5.51
N ALA A 34 19.42 -11.02 5.42
CA ALA A 34 19.50 -9.91 6.38
C ALA A 34 18.73 -10.17 7.69
N GLY A 35 18.06 -11.32 7.83
CA GLY A 35 17.34 -11.72 9.04
C GLY A 35 15.91 -11.17 9.16
N PHE A 36 15.37 -10.55 8.11
CA PHE A 36 13.97 -10.13 8.11
C PHE A 36 13.03 -11.31 7.85
N GLY A 37 11.92 -11.35 8.59
CA GLY A 37 10.88 -12.36 8.45
C GLY A 37 9.69 -11.91 7.59
N GLN A 38 9.66 -10.65 7.17
CA GLN A 38 8.50 -10.02 6.55
C GLN A 38 8.88 -9.22 5.32
N ILE A 39 7.94 -9.13 4.36
CA ILE A 39 8.14 -8.38 3.13
C ILE A 39 6.86 -7.71 2.65
N MET A 40 6.97 -6.50 2.15
CA MET A 40 5.98 -5.81 1.33
C MET A 40 6.39 -5.92 -0.14
N LEU A 41 5.45 -6.20 -1.02
CA LEU A 41 5.73 -6.51 -2.41
C LEU A 41 5.30 -5.37 -3.33
N ALA A 42 6.18 -4.93 -4.21
CA ALA A 42 5.86 -3.97 -5.26
C ALA A 42 5.25 -4.68 -6.48
N ALA A 43 4.14 -4.15 -7.00
CA ALA A 43 3.43 -4.70 -8.15
C ALA A 43 4.33 -4.87 -9.39
N ARG A 44 5.30 -3.95 -9.58
CA ARG A 44 6.25 -4.03 -10.69
C ARG A 44 7.10 -5.30 -10.68
N ASP A 45 7.43 -5.83 -9.48
CA ASP A 45 8.25 -7.03 -9.34
C ASP A 45 7.47 -8.30 -9.68
N ILE A 46 6.14 -8.25 -9.52
CA ILE A 46 5.23 -9.35 -9.83
C ILE A 46 4.85 -9.33 -11.32
N VAL A 47 4.39 -8.17 -11.80
CA VAL A 47 3.95 -8.01 -13.21
C VAL A 47 5.13 -8.08 -14.19
N GLY A 48 6.30 -7.57 -13.79
CA GLY A 48 7.52 -7.58 -14.60
C GLY A 48 8.35 -8.86 -14.51
N HIS A 49 7.86 -9.89 -13.82
CA HIS A 49 8.61 -11.15 -13.68
C HIS A 49 8.79 -11.85 -15.04
N PRO A 50 10.01 -12.26 -15.43
CA PRO A 50 10.28 -12.75 -16.77
C PRO A 50 9.54 -14.06 -17.11
N ALA A 51 9.23 -14.88 -16.11
CA ALA A 51 8.46 -16.12 -16.28
C ALA A 51 6.96 -15.94 -15.96
N GLY A 52 6.48 -14.68 -15.85
CA GLY A 52 5.07 -14.36 -15.61
C GLY A 52 4.65 -14.31 -14.14
N ILE A 53 3.42 -13.85 -13.92
CA ILE A 53 2.86 -13.60 -12.58
C ILE A 53 2.79 -14.86 -11.74
N GLU A 54 2.42 -16.00 -12.31
CA GLU A 54 2.32 -17.29 -11.59
C GLU A 54 3.67 -17.70 -11.02
N ALA A 55 4.74 -17.55 -11.80
CA ALA A 55 6.11 -17.84 -11.33
C ALA A 55 6.53 -16.89 -10.20
N ALA A 56 6.19 -15.59 -10.30
CA ALA A 56 6.44 -14.63 -9.22
C ALA A 56 5.70 -15.01 -7.94
N VAL A 57 4.41 -15.36 -8.02
CA VAL A 57 3.61 -15.82 -6.87
C VAL A 57 4.24 -17.08 -6.24
N HIS A 58 4.68 -18.03 -7.07
CA HIS A 58 5.35 -19.24 -6.59
C HIS A 58 6.67 -18.93 -5.87
N ALA A 59 7.50 -18.05 -6.43
CA ALA A 59 8.75 -17.59 -5.81
C ALA A 59 8.52 -16.95 -4.43
N VAL A 60 7.50 -16.05 -4.34
CA VAL A 60 7.12 -15.41 -3.08
C VAL A 60 6.67 -16.45 -2.05
N ARG A 61 5.77 -17.35 -2.41
CA ARG A 61 5.26 -18.39 -1.49
C ARG A 61 6.37 -19.31 -0.98
N ASN A 62 7.34 -19.66 -1.83
CA ASN A 62 8.47 -20.52 -1.46
C ASN A 62 9.59 -19.79 -0.70
N SER A 63 9.56 -18.46 -0.63
CA SER A 63 10.57 -17.68 0.10
C SER A 63 10.55 -17.95 1.61
N GLY A 64 9.38 -18.31 2.15
CA GLY A 64 9.14 -18.45 3.58
C GLY A 64 9.03 -17.10 4.30
N LEU A 65 9.01 -15.97 3.58
CA LEU A 65 8.76 -14.64 4.13
C LEU A 65 7.25 -14.43 4.29
N ARG A 66 6.86 -13.77 5.37
CA ARG A 66 5.47 -13.35 5.58
C ARG A 66 5.18 -12.09 4.76
N VAL A 67 4.27 -12.18 3.81
CA VAL A 67 3.83 -11.02 3.05
C VAL A 67 2.96 -10.11 3.93
N THR A 68 3.33 -8.86 4.07
CA THR A 68 2.61 -7.86 4.90
C THR A 68 1.72 -6.96 4.08
N GLY A 69 2.01 -6.77 2.81
CA GLY A 69 1.21 -5.95 1.92
C GLY A 69 1.69 -6.02 0.47
N PHE A 70 0.87 -5.44 -0.38
CA PHE A 70 1.11 -5.30 -1.82
C PHE A 70 0.94 -3.84 -2.24
N GLN A 71 1.83 -3.31 -3.06
CA GLN A 71 1.86 -1.90 -3.42
C GLN A 71 2.28 -1.66 -4.88
N VAL A 72 2.01 -0.52 -5.44
CA VAL A 72 1.23 0.62 -4.96
C VAL A 72 0.16 0.92 -5.98
N LEU A 73 -1.08 1.09 -5.53
CA LEU A 73 -2.15 1.63 -6.34
C LEU A 73 -2.06 3.16 -6.32
N ARG A 74 -1.81 3.76 -7.48
CA ARG A 74 -1.63 5.22 -7.61
C ARG A 74 -2.79 5.86 -8.36
N ASP A 75 -3.08 7.11 -8.00
CA ASP A 75 -4.05 7.96 -8.71
C ASP A 75 -5.41 7.25 -8.85
N PHE A 76 -5.95 6.73 -7.76
CA PHE A 76 -7.24 6.05 -7.77
C PHE A 76 -8.39 7.02 -7.50
N GLU A 77 -8.24 7.84 -6.45
CA GLU A 77 -9.28 8.76 -5.99
C GLU A 77 -9.26 10.09 -6.74
N GLY A 78 -10.41 10.74 -6.79
CA GLY A 78 -10.60 12.06 -7.35
C GLY A 78 -10.62 12.12 -8.88
N LEU A 79 -10.53 11.00 -9.56
CA LEU A 79 -10.65 10.92 -11.01
C LEU A 79 -12.12 10.75 -11.45
N SER A 80 -12.40 11.05 -12.72
CA SER A 80 -13.74 10.90 -13.28
C SER A 80 -13.73 10.23 -14.66
N GLY A 81 -14.93 9.82 -15.13
CA GLY A 81 -15.13 9.25 -16.45
C GLY A 81 -14.26 8.02 -16.71
N HIS A 82 -13.70 7.93 -17.91
CA HIS A 82 -12.90 6.78 -18.35
C HIS A 82 -11.59 6.61 -17.56
N LEU A 83 -11.01 7.71 -17.05
CA LEU A 83 -9.81 7.63 -16.23
C LEU A 83 -10.08 6.89 -14.91
N HIS A 84 -11.19 7.22 -14.24
CA HIS A 84 -11.59 6.51 -13.02
C HIS A 84 -11.93 5.04 -13.32
N SER A 85 -12.68 4.77 -14.41
CA SER A 85 -13.00 3.39 -14.80
C SER A 85 -11.75 2.55 -15.05
N TYR A 86 -10.74 3.11 -15.73
CA TYR A 86 -9.46 2.45 -15.94
C TYR A 86 -8.75 2.14 -14.62
N LYS A 87 -8.75 3.09 -13.66
CA LYS A 87 -8.14 2.86 -12.34
C LYS A 87 -8.89 1.81 -11.52
N VAL A 88 -10.21 1.74 -11.66
CA VAL A 88 -11.02 0.67 -11.04
C VAL A 88 -10.61 -0.70 -11.58
N ASP A 89 -10.37 -0.84 -12.88
CA ASP A 89 -9.93 -2.11 -13.47
C ASP A 89 -8.51 -2.48 -13.02
N ILE A 90 -7.59 -1.52 -12.93
CA ILE A 90 -6.26 -1.74 -12.33
C ILE A 90 -6.40 -2.21 -10.87
N ALA A 91 -7.23 -1.54 -10.08
CA ALA A 91 -7.45 -1.90 -8.67
C ALA A 91 -7.96 -3.33 -8.52
N LYS A 92 -8.92 -3.75 -9.35
CA LYS A 92 -9.42 -5.15 -9.36
C LYS A 92 -8.29 -6.15 -9.62
N GLN A 93 -7.43 -5.88 -10.60
CA GLN A 93 -6.29 -6.77 -10.89
C GLN A 93 -5.28 -6.80 -9.74
N MET A 94 -4.98 -5.65 -9.14
CA MET A 94 -4.09 -5.59 -7.98
C MET A 94 -4.67 -6.34 -6.76
N ILE A 95 -5.97 -6.25 -6.52
CA ILE A 95 -6.66 -6.99 -5.46
C ILE A 95 -6.54 -8.50 -5.68
N LEU A 96 -6.74 -8.98 -6.92
CA LEU A 96 -6.58 -10.39 -7.25
C LEU A 96 -5.12 -10.87 -7.04
N MET A 97 -4.15 -10.09 -7.49
CA MET A 97 -2.73 -10.39 -7.25
C MET A 97 -2.39 -10.39 -5.76
N ALA A 98 -2.90 -9.42 -4.98
CA ALA A 98 -2.70 -9.37 -3.54
C ALA A 98 -3.25 -10.63 -2.85
N ARG A 99 -4.45 -11.09 -3.24
CA ARG A 99 -5.04 -12.34 -2.76
C ARG A 99 -4.13 -13.54 -3.09
N ASP A 100 -3.67 -13.65 -4.31
CA ASP A 100 -2.85 -14.78 -4.77
C ASP A 100 -1.47 -14.79 -4.11
N LEU A 101 -0.93 -13.62 -3.73
CA LEU A 101 0.29 -13.46 -2.96
C LEU A 101 0.10 -13.68 -1.46
N GLY A 102 -1.14 -13.75 -0.96
CA GLY A 102 -1.46 -13.81 0.46
C GLY A 102 -1.20 -12.48 1.18
N ALA A 103 -1.21 -11.35 0.45
CA ALA A 103 -1.02 -10.02 1.02
C ALA A 103 -2.31 -9.53 1.70
N PRO A 104 -2.30 -9.25 3.01
CA PRO A 104 -3.50 -8.83 3.73
C PRO A 104 -3.86 -7.35 3.53
N VAL A 105 -2.94 -6.56 2.95
CA VAL A 105 -3.09 -5.13 2.78
C VAL A 105 -2.72 -4.73 1.35
N LEU A 106 -3.57 -3.91 0.72
CA LEU A 106 -3.25 -3.17 -0.50
C LEU A 106 -2.95 -1.72 -0.13
N LEU A 107 -1.75 -1.22 -0.46
CA LEU A 107 -1.38 0.18 -0.29
C LEU A 107 -1.86 0.99 -1.49
N ALA A 108 -2.64 2.03 -1.21
CA ALA A 108 -3.05 3.05 -2.16
C ALA A 108 -2.50 4.41 -1.72
N CYS A 109 -1.88 5.14 -2.63
CA CYS A 109 -1.34 6.46 -2.35
C CYS A 109 -2.23 7.56 -2.93
N SER A 110 -2.24 8.71 -2.27
CA SER A 110 -2.97 9.89 -2.71
C SER A 110 -2.59 10.30 -4.14
N SER A 111 -3.59 10.79 -4.87
CA SER A 111 -3.45 11.12 -6.29
C SER A 111 -2.48 12.27 -6.53
N THR A 112 -1.61 12.08 -7.51
CA THR A 112 -0.69 13.10 -8.05
C THR A 112 -1.17 13.65 -9.38
N SER A 113 -2.28 13.11 -9.90
CA SER A 113 -2.83 13.44 -11.20
C SER A 113 -3.33 14.88 -11.27
N SER A 114 -3.01 15.59 -12.35
CA SER A 114 -3.58 16.91 -12.63
C SER A 114 -5.09 16.88 -12.90
N HIS A 115 -5.65 15.70 -13.17
CA HIS A 115 -7.09 15.48 -13.40
C HIS A 115 -7.87 15.14 -12.13
N ALA A 116 -7.19 14.98 -10.99
CA ALA A 116 -7.86 14.73 -9.72
C ALA A 116 -8.58 15.97 -9.21
N THR A 117 -9.79 15.78 -8.68
CA THR A 117 -10.57 16.83 -8.01
C THR A 117 -10.16 16.98 -6.55
N ALA A 118 -10.37 18.18 -6.00
CA ALA A 118 -10.26 18.47 -4.56
C ALA A 118 -11.57 18.22 -3.80
N ASP A 119 -12.63 17.76 -4.48
CA ASP A 119 -13.94 17.48 -3.87
C ASP A 119 -13.81 16.31 -2.87
N ALA A 120 -13.93 16.62 -1.58
CA ALA A 120 -13.79 15.65 -0.49
C ALA A 120 -14.82 14.50 -0.58
N ASP A 121 -16.05 14.80 -1.00
CA ASP A 121 -17.10 13.81 -1.16
C ASP A 121 -16.77 12.84 -2.30
N ALA A 122 -16.20 13.34 -3.41
CA ALA A 122 -15.77 12.49 -4.51
C ALA A 122 -14.60 11.57 -4.09
N ILE A 123 -13.61 12.13 -3.40
CA ILE A 123 -12.46 11.39 -2.87
C ILE A 123 -12.92 10.28 -1.92
N ALA A 124 -13.77 10.61 -0.94
CA ALA A 124 -14.29 9.63 0.02
C ALA A 124 -15.11 8.53 -0.65
N ARG A 125 -15.96 8.87 -1.64
CA ARG A 125 -16.72 7.88 -2.42
C ARG A 125 -15.80 6.93 -3.19
N ASP A 126 -14.71 7.44 -3.76
CA ASP A 126 -13.75 6.61 -4.48
C ASP A 126 -12.99 5.67 -3.55
N LEU A 127 -12.52 6.16 -2.40
CA LEU A 127 -11.87 5.33 -1.38
C LEU A 127 -12.83 4.27 -0.82
N ARG A 128 -14.09 4.63 -0.58
CA ARG A 128 -15.14 3.66 -0.22
C ARG A 128 -15.31 2.58 -1.28
N LYS A 129 -15.36 2.98 -2.57
CA LYS A 129 -15.44 2.02 -3.69
C LYS A 129 -14.26 1.05 -3.68
N LEU A 130 -13.02 1.56 -3.49
CA LEU A 130 -11.83 0.72 -3.42
C LEU A 130 -11.90 -0.29 -2.27
N ALA A 131 -12.29 0.17 -1.10
CA ALA A 131 -12.46 -0.67 0.09
C ALA A 131 -13.50 -1.78 -0.15
N LEU A 132 -14.65 -1.44 -0.74
CA LEU A 132 -15.69 -2.40 -1.06
C LEU A 132 -15.27 -3.42 -2.12
N LEU A 133 -14.42 -3.04 -3.09
CA LEU A 133 -13.83 -4.00 -4.04
C LEU A 133 -12.88 -4.99 -3.37
N ALA A 134 -12.14 -4.54 -2.35
CA ALA A 134 -11.16 -5.37 -1.63
C ALA A 134 -11.82 -6.29 -0.57
N LEU A 135 -12.97 -5.89 -0.03
CA LEU A 135 -13.64 -6.56 1.09
C LEU A 135 -13.94 -8.04 0.85
N PRO A 136 -14.50 -8.46 -0.31
CA PRO A 136 -14.79 -9.88 -0.57
C PRO A 136 -13.56 -10.78 -0.62
N HIS A 137 -12.37 -10.19 -0.78
CA HIS A 137 -11.09 -10.87 -0.83
C HIS A 137 -10.37 -10.91 0.51
N GLY A 138 -10.98 -10.39 1.59
CA GLY A 138 -10.37 -10.31 2.91
C GLY A 138 -9.18 -9.33 2.98
N ILE A 139 -9.08 -8.40 2.03
CA ILE A 139 -7.97 -7.44 1.92
C ILE A 139 -8.40 -6.11 2.53
N ARG A 140 -7.53 -5.54 3.35
CA ARG A 140 -7.64 -4.17 3.83
C ARG A 140 -6.96 -3.22 2.85
N VAL A 141 -7.47 -2.01 2.75
CA VAL A 141 -6.84 -0.91 2.02
C VAL A 141 -6.17 0.02 3.02
N ALA A 142 -4.90 0.31 2.83
CA ALA A 142 -4.19 1.34 3.57
C ALA A 142 -3.98 2.53 2.63
N PHE A 143 -4.51 3.70 3.02
CA PHE A 143 -4.41 4.92 2.23
C PHE A 143 -3.30 5.82 2.79
N GLU A 144 -2.39 6.25 1.93
CA GLU A 144 -1.21 7.04 2.28
C GLU A 144 -1.27 8.43 1.64
N GLY A 145 -1.17 9.46 2.46
CA GLY A 145 -1.00 10.83 1.98
C GLY A 145 0.46 11.09 1.58
N LEU A 146 0.72 11.24 0.28
CA LEU A 146 2.05 11.58 -0.23
C LEU A 146 2.33 13.06 -0.06
N SER A 147 3.51 13.47 0.44
CA SER A 147 3.90 14.89 0.59
C SER A 147 3.89 15.68 -0.72
N TRP A 148 3.84 15.01 -1.86
CA TRP A 148 3.64 15.59 -3.19
C TRP A 148 2.28 15.23 -3.82
N GLY A 149 1.34 14.76 -3.00
CA GLY A 149 -0.05 14.52 -3.41
C GLY A 149 -0.73 15.80 -3.91
N ARG A 150 -1.62 15.67 -4.87
CA ARG A 150 -2.26 16.82 -5.52
C ARG A 150 -3.14 17.62 -4.56
N HIS A 151 -3.96 16.93 -3.77
CA HIS A 151 -4.94 17.54 -2.87
C HIS A 151 -4.85 16.98 -1.44
N ILE A 152 -4.40 15.73 -1.32
CA ILE A 152 -4.12 15.08 -0.04
C ILE A 152 -2.61 14.87 0.03
N ASN A 153 -1.93 15.70 0.83
CA ASN A 153 -0.48 15.67 0.97
C ASN A 153 0.02 15.64 2.41
N GLU A 154 -0.92 15.56 3.35
CA GLU A 154 -0.64 15.41 4.78
C GLU A 154 -1.51 14.30 5.39
N VAL A 155 -1.02 13.71 6.49
CA VAL A 155 -1.68 12.56 7.13
C VAL A 155 -3.09 12.89 7.65
N HIS A 156 -3.30 14.10 8.20
CA HIS A 156 -4.61 14.48 8.70
C HIS A 156 -5.67 14.63 7.59
N GLN A 157 -5.27 15.05 6.38
CA GLN A 157 -6.15 15.08 5.21
C GLN A 157 -6.50 13.67 4.75
N ALA A 158 -5.50 12.76 4.74
CA ALA A 158 -5.74 11.36 4.41
C ALA A 158 -6.66 10.71 5.44
N TRP A 159 -6.50 11.04 6.74
CA TRP A 159 -7.40 10.56 7.78
C TRP A 159 -8.83 11.05 7.60
N ALA A 160 -9.03 12.33 7.34
CA ALA A 160 -10.36 12.88 7.10
C ALA A 160 -11.08 12.19 5.93
N ALA A 161 -10.36 11.87 4.85
CA ALA A 161 -10.91 11.13 3.71
C ALA A 161 -11.26 9.68 4.08
N VAL A 162 -10.44 9.01 4.90
CA VAL A 162 -10.70 7.65 5.40
C VAL A 162 -11.92 7.63 6.33
N GLU A 163 -12.01 8.57 7.27
CA GLU A 163 -13.19 8.71 8.16
C GLU A 163 -14.47 8.94 7.36
N GLN A 164 -14.42 9.85 6.40
CA GLN A 164 -15.58 10.17 5.57
C GLN A 164 -15.99 8.99 4.67
N ALA A 165 -15.04 8.18 4.22
CA ALA A 165 -15.33 6.97 3.45
C ALA A 165 -16.07 5.90 4.26
N ASP A 166 -15.92 5.88 5.59
CA ASP A 166 -16.63 5.03 6.55
C ASP A 166 -16.66 3.54 6.12
N CYS A 167 -15.49 2.93 5.99
CA CYS A 167 -15.34 1.53 5.63
C CYS A 167 -14.43 0.79 6.62
N PRO A 168 -14.87 -0.36 7.17
CA PRO A 168 -14.14 -1.07 8.23
C PRO A 168 -12.81 -1.68 7.77
N ASN A 169 -12.63 -1.88 6.47
CA ASN A 169 -11.39 -2.40 5.86
C ASN A 169 -10.54 -1.32 5.19
N LEU A 170 -10.83 -0.04 5.43
CA LEU A 170 -10.02 1.10 5.00
C LEU A 170 -9.35 1.73 6.21
N GLY A 171 -8.07 2.05 6.10
CA GLY A 171 -7.30 2.72 7.15
C GLY A 171 -6.15 3.51 6.55
N LEU A 172 -5.28 4.05 7.41
CA LEU A 172 -4.10 4.79 7.00
C LEU A 172 -2.87 3.90 6.84
N ALA A 173 -1.99 4.26 5.90
CA ALA A 173 -0.57 4.00 5.97
C ALA A 173 0.15 5.31 6.33
N ILE A 174 1.08 5.23 7.25
CA ILE A 174 1.86 6.38 7.72
C ILE A 174 3.32 6.13 7.36
N ASP A 175 3.84 6.95 6.44
CA ASP A 175 5.26 6.97 6.11
C ASP A 175 5.91 8.16 6.82
N SER A 176 6.91 7.88 7.64
CA SER A 176 7.67 8.90 8.36
C SER A 176 8.33 9.92 7.44
N TYR A 177 8.72 9.52 6.21
CA TYR A 177 9.26 10.45 5.22
C TYR A 177 8.28 11.59 4.94
N HIS A 178 7.01 11.26 4.66
CA HIS A 178 5.99 12.27 4.36
C HIS A 178 5.71 13.17 5.55
N GLN A 179 5.73 12.63 6.78
CA GLN A 179 5.57 13.43 8.01
C GLN A 179 6.69 14.48 8.14
N PHE A 180 7.94 14.05 7.93
CA PHE A 180 9.07 14.97 7.99
C PHE A 180 9.13 15.95 6.81
N ALA A 181 8.75 15.51 5.61
CA ALA A 181 8.76 16.35 4.41
C ALA A 181 7.74 17.50 4.48
N THR A 182 6.59 17.28 5.13
CA THR A 182 5.54 18.31 5.34
C THR A 182 5.67 19.05 6.65
N SER A 183 6.63 18.67 7.51
CA SER A 183 6.77 19.20 8.87
C SER A 183 5.49 19.03 9.71
N THR A 184 4.67 18.05 9.41
CA THR A 184 3.45 17.75 10.15
C THR A 184 3.81 17.29 11.56
N PRO A 185 3.31 17.93 12.62
CA PRO A 185 3.64 17.54 13.99
C PRO A 185 3.04 16.17 14.31
N LEU A 186 3.83 15.32 15.02
CA LEU A 186 3.37 13.99 15.44
C LEU A 186 2.15 14.03 16.36
N SER A 187 1.88 15.18 16.99
CA SER A 187 0.66 15.41 17.79
C SER A 187 -0.61 15.53 16.93
N ALA A 188 -0.47 15.58 15.60
CA ALA A 188 -1.60 15.56 14.67
C ALA A 188 -2.02 14.12 14.28
N LEU A 189 -1.32 13.11 14.79
CA LEU A 189 -1.62 11.68 14.68
C LEU A 189 -2.32 11.20 15.94
#